data_ac0d27e5e3cf7dd5d2d76ee2f6642eca
#
_entry.id   ac0d27e5e3cf7dd5d2d76ee2f6642eca
#
_cell.length_a   1.000
_cell.length_b   1.000
_cell.length_c   1.000
_cell.angle_alpha   90.00
_cell.angle_beta   90.00
_cell.angle_gamma   90.00
#
_symmetry.space_group_name_H-M   'P 1'
#
loop_
_entity.id
_entity.type
_entity.pdbx_description
1 polymer ?
#
loop_
_entity_poly.entity_id
_entity_poly.type
_entity_poly.pdbx_seq_one_letter_code
_entity_poly.pdbx_strand_id
1 'polypeptide(L)'
;MSLYLLFNYDINLLTIKLKITKQLKIIMAGSLNKVLLIGRLGADPEIKQMVNGKNVARLSLATSQSWKDKSSGERKEKTEWHRVVIFNEGLVNVVQQYLKKGAYVYVEGQLTTRKWKDESSGQDKYSTEIVLQGYNSSLTMLDSRGKSENSNLVNENKSALPSDNLNQENTDLDDEIPF
;
A
#
# COMPACT_ATOMS: atom_id res chain seq x y z
N MET A 1 40.94 13.09 15.31
CA MET A 1 39.88 13.17 14.32
C MET A 1 39.87 12.04 13.26
N SER A 2 40.85 11.12 13.30
CA SER A 2 41.01 10.07 12.27
C SER A 2 40.32 8.74 12.57
N LEU A 3 40.12 8.35 13.84
CA LEU A 3 39.60 7.03 14.23
C LEU A 3 38.07 6.91 13.99
N TYR A 4 37.32 8.00 14.12
CA TYR A 4 35.85 8.03 13.91
C TYR A 4 35.46 7.87 12.45
N LEU A 5 36.25 8.34 11.51
CA LEU A 5 36.03 8.21 10.07
C LEU A 5 36.30 6.78 9.60
N LEU A 6 37.30 6.09 10.13
CA LEU A 6 37.60 4.70 9.81
C LEU A 6 36.46 3.75 10.30
N PHE A 7 35.93 3.98 11.50
CA PHE A 7 34.86 3.14 12.05
C PHE A 7 33.56 3.26 11.27
N ASN A 8 33.21 4.46 10.79
CA ASN A 8 32.03 4.67 9.95
C ASN A 8 32.19 4.08 8.53
N TYR A 9 33.42 4.01 8.01
CA TYR A 9 33.70 3.40 6.72
C TYR A 9 33.51 1.88 6.74
N ASP A 10 33.92 1.24 7.82
CA ASP A 10 33.80 -0.21 8.02
C ASP A 10 32.34 -0.65 8.20
N ILE A 11 31.53 0.12 8.92
CA ILE A 11 30.09 -0.16 9.09
C ILE A 11 29.34 -0.04 7.76
N ASN A 12 29.64 0.98 6.96
CA ASN A 12 29.03 1.14 5.64
C ASN A 12 29.44 0.01 4.69
N LEU A 13 30.70 -0.39 4.68
CA LEU A 13 31.20 -1.48 3.86
C LEU A 13 30.58 -2.83 4.26
N LEU A 14 30.41 -3.08 5.55
CA LEU A 14 29.75 -4.27 6.08
C LEU A 14 28.26 -4.31 5.69
N THR A 15 27.59 -3.18 5.77
CA THR A 15 26.17 -3.05 5.37
C THR A 15 25.98 -3.28 3.88
N ILE A 16 26.88 -2.75 3.04
CA ILE A 16 26.87 -2.97 1.59
C ILE A 16 27.15 -4.44 1.26
N LYS A 17 28.17 -5.06 1.91
CA LYS A 17 28.44 -6.50 1.75
C LYS A 17 27.25 -7.36 2.14
N LEU A 18 26.57 -7.05 3.25
CA LEU A 18 25.37 -7.78 3.70
C LEU A 18 24.21 -7.65 2.69
N LYS A 19 23.99 -6.46 2.14
CA LYS A 19 22.97 -6.23 1.09
C LYS A 19 23.30 -7.00 -0.19
N ILE A 20 24.55 -6.97 -0.64
CA ILE A 20 25.01 -7.68 -1.84
C ILE A 20 24.91 -9.20 -1.63
N THR A 21 25.30 -9.73 -0.46
CA THR A 21 25.21 -11.17 -0.15
C THR A 21 23.76 -11.64 -0.09
N LYS A 22 22.84 -10.81 0.45
CA LYS A 22 21.40 -11.10 0.47
C LYS A 22 20.80 -11.10 -0.95
N GLN A 23 21.26 -10.18 -1.81
CA GLN A 23 20.84 -10.10 -3.21
C GLN A 23 21.40 -11.28 -4.03
N LEU A 24 22.66 -11.67 -3.82
CA LEU A 24 23.29 -12.84 -4.45
C LEU A 24 22.62 -14.16 -4.03
N LYS A 25 22.18 -14.29 -2.78
CA LYS A 25 21.45 -15.49 -2.30
C LYS A 25 20.09 -15.66 -3.01
N ILE A 26 19.45 -14.56 -3.41
CA ILE A 26 18.21 -14.57 -4.20
C ILE A 26 18.50 -15.04 -5.64
N ILE A 27 19.63 -14.62 -6.20
CA ILE A 27 20.04 -15.01 -7.57
C ILE A 27 20.42 -16.49 -7.66
N MET A 28 20.96 -17.07 -6.58
CA MET A 28 21.34 -18.49 -6.53
C MET A 28 20.15 -19.46 -6.33
N ALA A 29 18.96 -18.96 -6.01
CA ALA A 29 17.76 -19.79 -5.81
C ALA A 29 17.13 -20.28 -7.13
N GLY A 30 17.61 -19.84 -8.30
CA GLY A 30 17.14 -20.25 -9.62
C GLY A 30 15.73 -19.76 -10.00
N SER A 31 14.94 -19.26 -9.04
CA SER A 31 13.59 -18.74 -9.30
C SER A 31 13.20 -17.68 -8.27
N LEU A 32 12.33 -16.77 -8.67
CA LEU A 32 11.74 -15.75 -7.79
C LEU A 32 10.21 -15.76 -7.94
N ASN A 33 9.52 -15.91 -6.80
CA ASN A 33 8.08 -15.72 -6.72
C ASN A 33 7.79 -14.53 -5.78
N LYS A 34 7.49 -13.37 -6.37
CA LYS A 34 7.26 -12.13 -5.65
C LYS A 34 6.25 -11.27 -6.40
N VAL A 35 5.23 -10.83 -5.70
CA VAL A 35 4.20 -9.91 -6.21
C VAL A 35 4.23 -8.64 -5.37
N LEU A 36 4.21 -7.51 -6.05
CA LEU A 36 4.10 -6.18 -5.45
C LEU A 36 2.86 -5.50 -6.02
N LEU A 37 1.98 -5.04 -5.14
CA LEU A 37 0.77 -4.32 -5.51
C LEU A 37 0.63 -3.06 -4.69
N ILE A 38 0.14 -2.01 -5.35
CA ILE A 38 -0.37 -0.81 -4.71
C ILE A 38 -1.81 -0.64 -5.17
N GLY A 39 -2.75 -0.54 -4.21
CA GLY A 39 -4.16 -0.44 -4.55
C GLY A 39 -5.04 -0.10 -3.35
N ARG A 40 -6.35 -0.09 -3.60
CA ARG A 40 -7.35 0.19 -2.56
C ARG A 40 -8.15 -1.05 -2.20
N LEU A 41 -8.52 -1.15 -0.92
CA LEU A 41 -9.41 -2.21 -0.46
C LEU A 41 -10.83 -1.98 -0.98
N GLY A 42 -11.39 -2.98 -1.65
CA GLY A 42 -12.76 -2.94 -2.18
C GLY A 42 -13.83 -3.26 -1.15
N ALA A 43 -13.44 -3.92 -0.06
CA ALA A 43 -14.31 -4.29 1.05
C ALA A 43 -13.51 -4.22 2.37
N ASP A 44 -14.22 -4.29 3.49
CA ASP A 44 -13.57 -4.45 4.79
C ASP A 44 -12.82 -5.78 4.86
N PRO A 45 -11.68 -5.84 5.57
CA PRO A 45 -10.93 -7.08 5.76
C PRO A 45 -11.75 -8.17 6.43
N GLU A 46 -11.70 -9.38 5.90
CA GLU A 46 -12.32 -10.56 6.51
C GLU A 46 -11.30 -11.27 7.38
N ILE A 47 -11.54 -11.33 8.69
CA ILE A 47 -10.70 -12.08 9.64
C ILE A 47 -11.36 -13.43 9.93
N LYS A 48 -10.62 -14.51 9.70
CA LYS A 48 -11.07 -15.88 10.01
C LYS A 48 -10.10 -16.57 10.94
N GLN A 49 -10.63 -17.31 11.92
CA GLN A 49 -9.81 -18.19 12.74
C GLN A 49 -9.65 -19.55 12.05
N MET A 50 -8.42 -20.02 11.99
CA MET A 50 -8.09 -21.37 11.50
C MET A 50 -8.29 -22.41 12.60
N VAL A 51 -8.32 -23.68 12.22
CA VAL A 51 -8.45 -24.83 13.14
C VAL A 51 -7.35 -24.86 14.21
N ASN A 52 -6.17 -24.33 13.91
CA ASN A 52 -5.04 -24.21 14.85
C ASN A 52 -5.14 -23.00 15.78
N GLY A 53 -6.26 -22.28 15.80
CA GLY A 53 -6.51 -21.09 16.62
C GLY A 53 -5.89 -19.79 16.12
N LYS A 54 -5.09 -19.82 15.03
CA LYS A 54 -4.47 -18.62 14.46
C LYS A 54 -5.44 -17.87 13.55
N ASN A 55 -5.35 -16.54 13.57
CA ASN A 55 -6.16 -15.71 12.69
C ASN A 55 -5.50 -15.53 11.33
N VAL A 56 -6.32 -15.48 10.29
CA VAL A 56 -5.96 -15.17 8.91
C VAL A 56 -6.80 -14.00 8.43
N ALA A 57 -6.17 -13.01 7.79
CA ALA A 57 -6.87 -11.92 7.14
C ALA A 57 -6.98 -12.18 5.64
N ARG A 58 -8.16 -11.87 5.08
CA ARG A 58 -8.41 -11.87 3.63
C ARG A 58 -8.79 -10.48 3.18
N LEU A 59 -8.12 -10.00 2.14
CA LEU A 59 -8.36 -8.69 1.55
C LEU A 59 -8.74 -8.83 0.08
N SER A 60 -9.65 -7.99 -0.37
CA SER A 60 -9.94 -7.75 -1.78
C SER A 60 -9.28 -6.45 -2.18
N LEU A 61 -8.22 -6.50 -2.99
CA LEU A 61 -7.42 -5.35 -3.39
C LEU A 61 -7.69 -5.01 -4.86
N ALA A 62 -8.06 -3.76 -5.12
CA ALA A 62 -8.30 -3.23 -6.45
C ALA A 62 -7.06 -2.47 -6.95
N THR A 63 -6.62 -2.78 -8.17
CA THR A 63 -5.65 -1.98 -8.91
C THR A 63 -6.31 -1.46 -10.18
N SER A 64 -6.34 -0.14 -10.38
CA SER A 64 -7.00 0.49 -11.54
C SER A 64 -5.98 1.13 -12.46
N GLN A 65 -6.21 0.98 -13.75
CA GLN A 65 -5.48 1.66 -14.82
C GLN A 65 -6.45 2.51 -15.63
N SER A 66 -6.09 3.74 -15.91
CA SER A 66 -6.89 4.61 -16.78
C SER A 66 -6.04 5.11 -17.94
N TRP A 67 -6.66 5.11 -19.14
CA TRP A 67 -6.01 5.60 -20.36
C TRP A 67 -7.01 6.34 -21.23
N LYS A 68 -6.50 7.17 -22.12
CA LYS A 68 -7.31 7.82 -23.16
C LYS A 68 -7.30 6.94 -24.41
N ASP A 69 -8.49 6.53 -24.86
CA ASP A 69 -8.63 5.79 -26.10
C ASP A 69 -8.26 6.70 -27.30
N LYS A 70 -7.34 6.25 -28.12
CA LYS A 70 -6.81 7.04 -29.23
C LYS A 70 -7.82 7.22 -30.38
N SER A 71 -8.80 6.31 -30.50
CA SER A 71 -9.80 6.33 -31.56
C SER A 71 -11.05 7.15 -31.20
N SER A 72 -11.52 7.03 -29.97
CA SER A 72 -12.73 7.74 -29.49
C SER A 72 -12.42 9.01 -28.71
N GLY A 73 -11.17 9.18 -28.22
CA GLY A 73 -10.77 10.28 -27.35
C GLY A 73 -11.31 10.16 -25.92
N GLU A 74 -12.07 9.11 -25.61
CA GLU A 74 -12.69 8.88 -24.30
C GLU A 74 -11.68 8.33 -23.28
N ARG A 75 -11.89 8.66 -22.01
CA ARG A 75 -11.14 8.08 -20.90
C ARG A 75 -11.73 6.73 -20.54
N LYS A 76 -10.94 5.67 -20.65
CA LYS A 76 -11.27 4.30 -20.24
C LYS A 76 -10.56 3.95 -18.96
N GLU A 77 -11.21 3.14 -18.13
CA GLU A 77 -10.65 2.61 -16.89
C GLU A 77 -10.85 1.09 -16.84
N LYS A 78 -9.83 0.39 -16.34
CA LYS A 78 -9.88 -1.05 -16.08
C LYS A 78 -9.39 -1.31 -14.68
N THR A 79 -10.19 -2.05 -13.89
CA THR A 79 -9.84 -2.45 -12.53
C THR A 79 -9.65 -3.95 -12.47
N GLU A 80 -8.53 -4.38 -11.90
CA GLU A 80 -8.23 -5.77 -11.58
C GLU A 80 -8.37 -6.01 -10.08
N TRP A 81 -8.97 -7.14 -9.73
CA TRP A 81 -9.25 -7.54 -8.36
C TRP A 81 -8.31 -8.66 -7.91
N HIS A 82 -7.58 -8.41 -6.84
CA HIS A 82 -6.60 -9.34 -6.29
C HIS A 82 -7.05 -9.86 -4.93
N ARG A 83 -6.98 -11.18 -4.74
CA ARG A 83 -7.18 -11.82 -3.45
C ARG A 83 -5.87 -11.87 -2.70
N VAL A 84 -5.83 -11.25 -1.53
CA VAL A 84 -4.67 -11.22 -0.65
C VAL A 84 -5.00 -11.99 0.62
N VAL A 85 -4.14 -12.93 1.00
CA VAL A 85 -4.30 -13.75 2.22
C VAL A 85 -3.09 -13.57 3.10
N ILE A 86 -3.31 -13.20 4.36
CA ILE A 86 -2.27 -12.85 5.32
C ILE A 86 -2.27 -13.85 6.46
N PHE A 87 -1.18 -14.61 6.58
CA PHE A 87 -0.96 -15.58 7.66
C PHE A 87 -0.03 -15.04 8.77
N ASN A 88 0.65 -13.92 8.53
CA ASN A 88 1.51 -13.28 9.52
C ASN A 88 0.64 -12.62 10.60
N GLU A 89 0.73 -13.10 11.84
CA GLU A 89 -0.10 -12.63 12.97
C GLU A 89 0.08 -11.13 13.24
N GLY A 90 1.31 -10.62 13.14
CA GLY A 90 1.57 -9.18 13.31
C GLY A 90 0.85 -8.33 12.27
N LEU A 91 0.86 -8.77 10.99
CA LEU A 91 0.13 -8.08 9.93
C LEU A 91 -1.38 -8.24 10.06
N VAL A 92 -1.87 -9.41 10.52
CA VAL A 92 -3.31 -9.63 10.77
C VAL A 92 -3.83 -8.65 11.82
N ASN A 93 -3.09 -8.43 12.90
CA ASN A 93 -3.46 -7.46 13.95
C ASN A 93 -3.52 -6.04 13.41
N VAL A 94 -2.54 -5.64 12.59
CA VAL A 94 -2.53 -4.32 11.93
C VAL A 94 -3.75 -4.17 11.01
N VAL A 95 -4.04 -5.19 10.20
CA VAL A 95 -5.20 -5.21 9.30
C VAL A 95 -6.50 -5.06 10.06
N GLN A 96 -6.68 -5.85 11.12
CA GLN A 96 -7.89 -5.85 11.93
C GLN A 96 -8.13 -4.50 12.63
N GLN A 97 -7.06 -3.83 13.04
CA GLN A 97 -7.14 -2.62 13.84
C GLN A 97 -7.28 -1.35 12.99
N TYR A 98 -6.66 -1.32 11.81
CA TYR A 98 -6.48 -0.08 11.07
C TYR A 98 -7.05 -0.08 9.65
N LEU A 99 -7.27 -1.24 9.03
CA LEU A 99 -7.72 -1.27 7.64
C LEU A 99 -9.24 -1.38 7.54
N LYS A 100 -9.78 -0.58 6.60
CA LYS A 100 -11.20 -0.58 6.22
C LYS A 100 -11.33 -0.51 4.71
N LYS A 101 -12.53 -0.73 4.18
CA LYS A 101 -12.86 -0.47 2.78
C LYS A 101 -12.34 0.90 2.34
N GLY A 102 -11.72 0.97 1.18
CA GLY A 102 -11.13 2.17 0.60
C GLY A 102 -9.69 2.45 1.01
N ALA A 103 -9.14 1.82 2.06
CA ALA A 103 -7.77 2.01 2.49
C ALA A 103 -6.77 1.78 1.35
N TYR A 104 -5.81 2.68 1.21
CA TYR A 104 -4.76 2.62 0.19
C TYR A 104 -3.53 1.95 0.77
N VAL A 105 -3.12 0.83 0.19
CA VAL A 105 -2.08 -0.02 0.74
C VAL A 105 -1.07 -0.47 -0.31
N TYR A 106 0.17 -0.64 0.13
CA TYR A 106 1.22 -1.40 -0.54
C TYR A 106 1.25 -2.81 0.06
N VAL A 107 1.30 -3.82 -0.81
CA VAL A 107 1.35 -5.23 -0.44
C VAL A 107 2.49 -5.91 -1.18
N GLU A 108 3.28 -6.70 -0.45
CA GLU A 108 4.33 -7.55 -0.98
C GLU A 108 4.13 -8.98 -0.48
N GLY A 109 3.99 -9.92 -1.40
CA GLY A 109 3.74 -11.33 -1.10
C GLY A 109 4.18 -12.28 -2.21
N GLN A 110 3.73 -13.51 -2.13
CA GLN A 110 3.98 -14.56 -3.12
C GLN A 110 2.69 -14.96 -3.83
N LEU A 111 2.75 -15.23 -5.13
CA LEU A 111 1.63 -15.77 -5.89
C LEU A 111 1.50 -17.25 -5.58
N THR A 112 0.33 -17.68 -5.13
CA THR A 112 0.06 -19.08 -4.79
C THR A 112 -1.26 -19.52 -5.40
N THR A 113 -1.28 -20.65 -6.07
CA THR A 113 -2.51 -21.27 -6.57
C THR A 113 -2.86 -22.46 -5.69
N ARG A 114 -4.05 -22.39 -5.09
CA ARG A 114 -4.61 -23.45 -4.26
C ARG A 114 -5.70 -24.19 -5.01
N LYS A 115 -5.60 -25.53 -5.00
CA LYS A 115 -6.63 -26.43 -5.48
C LYS A 115 -7.61 -26.75 -4.35
N TRP A 116 -8.90 -26.74 -4.62
CA TRP A 116 -9.94 -27.15 -3.68
C TRP A 116 -11.07 -27.85 -4.41
N LYS A 117 -11.76 -28.75 -3.72
CA LYS A 117 -12.91 -29.46 -4.25
C LYS A 117 -14.18 -28.67 -3.95
N ASP A 118 -14.97 -28.43 -4.98
CA ASP A 118 -16.29 -27.83 -4.82
C ASP A 118 -17.26 -28.91 -4.32
N GLU A 119 -17.81 -28.72 -3.13
CA GLU A 119 -18.71 -29.69 -2.50
C GLU A 119 -20.02 -29.87 -3.27
N SER A 120 -20.48 -28.87 -4.04
CA SER A 120 -21.72 -28.95 -4.80
C SER A 120 -21.58 -29.67 -6.14
N SER A 121 -20.44 -29.53 -6.81
CA SER A 121 -20.20 -30.11 -8.14
C SER A 121 -19.19 -31.27 -8.13
N GLY A 122 -18.49 -31.49 -7.03
CA GLY A 122 -17.42 -32.47 -6.90
C GLY A 122 -16.18 -32.18 -7.77
N GLN A 123 -16.18 -31.03 -8.47
CA GLN A 123 -15.09 -30.65 -9.38
C GLN A 123 -13.96 -29.97 -8.66
N ASP A 124 -12.75 -30.16 -9.18
CA ASP A 124 -11.56 -29.46 -8.73
C ASP A 124 -11.59 -28.01 -9.22
N LYS A 125 -11.54 -27.05 -8.28
CA LYS A 125 -11.41 -25.62 -8.55
C LYS A 125 -10.07 -25.09 -8.10
N TYR A 126 -9.60 -24.06 -8.77
CA TYR A 126 -8.33 -23.39 -8.46
C TYR A 126 -8.58 -21.95 -8.05
N SER A 127 -7.90 -21.49 -7.02
CA SER A 127 -7.90 -20.09 -6.58
C SER A 127 -6.47 -19.59 -6.54
N THR A 128 -6.19 -18.53 -7.29
CA THR A 128 -4.89 -17.85 -7.27
C THR A 128 -4.98 -16.69 -6.31
N GLU A 129 -4.06 -16.64 -5.36
CA GLU A 129 -4.05 -15.71 -4.23
C GLU A 129 -2.63 -15.17 -4.02
N ILE A 130 -2.54 -13.95 -3.50
CA ILE A 130 -1.28 -13.36 -3.06
C ILE A 130 -1.16 -13.63 -1.57
N VAL A 131 -0.16 -14.41 -1.19
CA VAL A 131 0.02 -14.88 0.17
C VAL A 131 1.12 -14.09 0.87
N LEU A 132 0.78 -13.49 2.02
CA LEU A 132 1.71 -12.83 2.92
C LEU A 132 2.02 -13.77 4.08
N GLN A 133 3.19 -14.40 4.01
CA GLN A 133 3.66 -15.35 5.02
C GLN A 133 5.17 -15.20 5.24
N GLY A 134 5.60 -15.32 6.50
CA GLY A 134 7.01 -15.25 6.86
C GLY A 134 7.63 -13.87 6.70
N TYR A 135 8.98 -13.84 6.59
CA TYR A 135 9.77 -12.60 6.61
C TYR A 135 9.82 -11.85 5.26
N ASN A 136 9.40 -12.49 4.17
CA ASN A 136 9.47 -11.92 2.82
C ASN A 136 8.13 -11.28 2.40
N SER A 137 7.29 -10.95 3.35
CA SER A 137 6.01 -10.30 3.12
C SER A 137 5.94 -8.95 3.82
N SER A 138 5.29 -7.99 3.20
CA SER A 138 5.11 -6.64 3.74
C SER A 138 3.72 -6.12 3.42
N LEU A 139 3.19 -5.31 4.34
CA LEU A 139 1.99 -4.51 4.15
C LEU A 139 2.24 -3.14 4.75
N THR A 140 2.03 -2.09 3.95
CA THR A 140 2.21 -0.70 4.36
C THR A 140 0.97 0.10 4.00
N MET A 141 0.42 0.84 4.95
CA MET A 141 -0.66 1.80 4.70
C MET A 141 -0.08 3.05 4.05
N LEU A 142 -0.65 3.47 2.93
CA LEU A 142 -0.21 4.63 2.16
C LEU A 142 -1.13 5.84 2.35
N ASP A 143 -2.27 5.67 3.00
CA ASP A 143 -3.11 6.81 3.37
C ASP A 143 -2.38 7.66 4.40
N SER A 144 -2.23 8.97 4.12
CA SER A 144 -1.64 9.90 5.06
C SER A 144 -2.49 9.95 6.33
N ARG A 145 -1.89 9.70 7.47
CA ARG A 145 -2.48 9.97 8.80
C ARG A 145 -2.65 11.48 8.98
N GLY A 146 -3.72 12.05 8.41
CA GLY A 146 -3.83 13.51 8.47
C GLY A 146 -5.08 14.12 7.86
N LYS A 147 -6.21 13.36 7.76
CA LYS A 147 -7.54 13.97 7.76
C LYS A 147 -8.33 13.38 8.92
N SER A 148 -7.95 13.79 10.13
CA SER A 148 -8.84 13.84 11.26
C SER A 148 -10.09 14.61 10.82
N GLU A 149 -11.25 13.96 10.97
CA GLU A 149 -12.56 14.58 10.91
C GLU A 149 -12.62 15.77 11.88
N ASN A 150 -12.24 16.94 11.41
CA ASN A 150 -12.46 18.21 12.10
C ASN A 150 -12.86 19.28 11.07
N SER A 151 -13.91 18.97 10.29
CA SER A 151 -14.58 19.95 9.45
C SER A 151 -16.03 20.19 9.90
N ASN A 152 -16.25 20.27 11.22
CA ASN A 152 -17.52 20.73 11.76
C ASN A 152 -17.30 21.49 13.06
N LEU A 153 -16.70 22.65 13.00
CA LEU A 153 -16.87 23.73 13.99
C LEU A 153 -16.42 25.06 13.38
N VAL A 154 -17.11 25.51 12.35
CA VAL A 154 -17.26 26.95 12.11
C VAL A 154 -18.71 27.14 11.73
N ASN A 155 -19.53 27.34 12.75
CA ASN A 155 -20.83 27.93 12.53
C ASN A 155 -20.97 29.15 13.45
N GLU A 156 -21.29 30.26 12.78
CA GLU A 156 -22.03 31.38 13.27
C GLU A 156 -21.47 32.18 14.45
N ASN A 157 -20.86 33.32 14.07
CA ASN A 157 -21.31 34.56 14.66
C ASN A 157 -21.17 35.70 13.64
N LYS A 158 -22.32 36.02 13.04
CA LYS A 158 -22.57 37.29 12.38
C LYS A 158 -22.72 38.36 13.46
N SER A 159 -21.85 39.33 13.48
CA SER A 159 -22.28 40.70 13.81
C SER A 159 -21.21 41.73 13.46
N ALA A 160 -21.65 42.68 12.62
CA ALA A 160 -21.32 44.10 12.55
C ALA A 160 -19.93 44.53 12.06
N LEU A 161 -19.97 45.18 10.92
CA LEU A 161 -19.02 46.13 10.30
C LEU A 161 -18.55 47.24 11.25
N PRO A 162 -17.42 47.96 10.98
CA PRO A 162 -17.39 48.90 9.88
C PRO A 162 -16.11 48.88 9.00
N SER A 163 -16.29 49.42 7.82
CA SER A 163 -15.36 49.78 6.78
C SER A 163 -14.22 50.71 7.23
N ASP A 164 -12.99 50.45 6.75
CA ASP A 164 -12.12 51.53 6.29
C ASP A 164 -11.12 51.02 5.23
N ASN A 165 -11.02 51.84 4.20
CA ASN A 165 -10.14 51.72 3.04
C ASN A 165 -8.66 51.76 3.44
N LEU A 166 -7.80 51.06 2.65
CA LEU A 166 -6.67 51.68 1.93
C LEU A 166 -5.81 50.66 1.18
N ASN A 167 -5.72 50.92 -0.13
CA ASN A 167 -4.59 50.75 -1.07
C ASN A 167 -3.85 49.41 -1.26
N GLN A 168 -4.07 48.87 -2.42
CA GLN A 168 -3.14 48.50 -3.51
C GLN A 168 -1.65 48.38 -3.15
N GLU A 169 -1.11 47.21 -3.37
CA GLU A 169 0.13 47.05 -4.12
C GLU A 169 0.17 45.66 -4.78
N ASN A 170 0.16 45.63 -6.10
CA ASN A 170 0.44 44.53 -6.97
C ASN A 170 1.93 44.21 -6.85
N THR A 171 2.27 42.95 -6.57
CA THR A 171 3.55 42.38 -6.98
C THR A 171 3.28 41.05 -7.66
N ASP A 172 3.32 41.10 -8.99
CA ASP A 172 3.52 39.99 -9.87
C ASP A 172 4.83 39.26 -9.47
N LEU A 173 4.75 38.04 -9.04
CA LEU A 173 5.90 37.10 -9.01
C LEU A 173 5.64 36.01 -10.02
N ASP A 174 6.24 36.24 -11.17
CA ASP A 174 6.46 35.27 -12.25
C ASP A 174 7.45 34.21 -11.72
N ASP A 175 6.97 33.01 -11.35
CA ASP A 175 7.80 31.85 -11.06
C ASP A 175 7.76 30.90 -12.26
N GLU A 176 8.64 31.17 -13.24
CA GLU A 176 8.99 30.18 -14.25
C GLU A 176 9.81 29.05 -13.62
N ILE A 177 9.28 27.84 -13.65
CA ILE A 177 9.98 26.62 -13.28
C ILE A 177 10.68 26.08 -14.54
N PRO A 178 12.01 26.01 -14.61
CA PRO A 178 12.71 25.39 -15.74
C PRO A 178 12.70 23.85 -15.59
N PHE A 179 12.35 23.19 -16.68
CA PHE A 179 12.54 21.76 -16.87
C PHE A 179 13.99 21.41 -17.19
#